data_21624eb8152d621e7194c39a6cce7d72
#
_entry.id   21624eb8152d621e7194c39a6cce7d72
#
_cell.length_a   1.000
_cell.length_b   1.000
_cell.length_c   1.000
_cell.angle_alpha   90.00
_cell.angle_beta   90.00
_cell.angle_gamma   90.00
#
_symmetry.space_group_name_H-M   'P 1'
#
loop_
_entity.id
_entity.type
_entity.pdbx_description
1 polymer ?
#
loop_
_entity_poly.entity_id
_entity_poly.type
_entity_poly.pdbx_seq_one_letter_code
_entity_poly.pdbx_strand_id
1 'polypeptide(L)'
;MAKNLQITMDHYLEYRQVFSESAWQTNPEVLSPSQQQWLLHRGSLTQKLCEVAIDFNVEVVQEQWIAKNSQNMTACNEKYWLREVLLKDGTTNWIFAQTLVPKSTIENIAQNVPKLGNEPIGLWLFSQNPLRKTLEWTQAENGLFARRGVYEINGFSLEIKELFLESFPYL
;
A
#
# COMPACT_ATOMS: atom_id res chain seq x y z
N MET A 1 -9.67 -21.57 18.45
CA MET A 1 -10.00 -20.28 17.83
C MET A 1 -9.06 -19.14 18.25
N ALA A 2 -8.72 -18.98 19.53
CA ALA A 2 -7.82 -17.89 19.97
C ALA A 2 -6.40 -17.95 19.39
N LYS A 3 -5.82 -19.14 19.21
CA LYS A 3 -4.47 -19.31 18.66
C LYS A 3 -4.34 -18.86 17.18
N ASN A 4 -5.37 -19.09 16.37
CA ASN A 4 -5.34 -18.69 14.96
C ASN A 4 -5.48 -17.17 14.78
N LEU A 5 -6.28 -16.50 15.62
CA LEU A 5 -6.40 -15.05 15.61
C LEU A 5 -5.08 -14.38 16.01
N GLN A 6 -4.39 -14.91 17.00
CA GLN A 6 -3.12 -14.36 17.51
C GLN A 6 -2.02 -14.47 16.45
N ILE A 7 -1.91 -15.61 15.75
CA ILE A 7 -0.93 -15.83 14.67
C ILE A 7 -1.19 -14.85 13.53
N THR A 8 -2.46 -14.64 13.14
CA THR A 8 -2.83 -13.72 12.06
C THR A 8 -2.53 -12.26 12.42
N MET A 9 -2.78 -11.84 13.67
CA MET A 9 -2.46 -10.49 14.14
C MET A 9 -0.94 -10.25 14.18
N ASP A 10 -0.15 -11.24 14.58
CA ASP A 10 1.30 -11.15 14.63
C ASP A 10 1.91 -10.95 13.23
N HIS A 11 1.38 -11.62 12.19
CA HIS A 11 1.82 -11.42 10.80
C HIS A 11 1.58 -10.00 10.30
N TYR A 12 0.41 -9.42 10.53
CA TYR A 12 0.12 -8.05 10.11
C TYR A 12 0.92 -7.02 10.90
N LEU A 13 1.20 -7.27 12.16
CA LEU A 13 2.04 -6.42 12.98
C LEU A 13 3.45 -6.35 12.39
N GLU A 14 4.03 -7.48 12.03
CA GLU A 14 5.34 -7.57 11.39
C GLU A 14 5.37 -6.80 10.06
N TYR A 15 4.33 -6.93 9.23
CA TYR A 15 4.20 -6.20 7.98
C TYR A 15 4.14 -4.68 8.21
N ARG A 16 3.39 -4.23 9.20
CA ARG A 16 3.30 -2.81 9.55
C ARG A 16 4.64 -2.26 10.07
N GLN A 17 5.41 -3.06 10.77
CA GLN A 17 6.75 -2.70 11.23
C GLN A 17 7.69 -2.42 10.07
N VAL A 18 7.64 -3.19 9.00
CA VAL A 18 8.42 -2.92 7.79
C VAL A 18 8.15 -1.51 7.29
N PHE A 19 6.89 -1.08 7.26
CA PHE A 19 6.53 0.25 6.79
C PHE A 19 7.01 1.38 7.70
N SER A 20 7.04 1.18 9.01
CA SER A 20 7.41 2.21 9.98
C SER A 20 8.90 2.27 10.29
N GLU A 21 9.62 1.16 10.20
CA GLU A 21 11.02 1.06 10.64
C GLU A 21 12.03 1.08 9.49
N SER A 22 11.58 0.90 8.25
CA SER A 22 12.47 0.80 7.10
C SER A 22 13.05 2.15 6.67
N ALA A 23 14.30 2.10 6.19
CA ALA A 23 14.93 3.21 5.49
C ALA A 23 14.58 3.16 4.01
N TRP A 24 13.85 4.15 3.53
CA TRP A 24 13.39 4.22 2.14
C TRP A 24 14.45 4.83 1.24
N GLN A 25 14.55 4.35 0.01
CA GLN A 25 15.55 4.81 -0.96
C GLN A 25 14.98 4.82 -2.38
N THR A 26 15.73 5.47 -3.28
CA THR A 26 15.34 5.62 -4.69
C THR A 26 16.30 4.97 -5.67
N ASN A 27 17.45 4.46 -5.21
CA ASN A 27 18.49 3.92 -6.08
C ASN A 27 18.06 2.59 -6.72
N PRO A 28 17.95 2.50 -8.06
CA PRO A 28 17.56 1.27 -8.74
C PRO A 28 18.71 0.27 -8.94
N GLU A 29 19.96 0.69 -8.79
CA GLU A 29 21.13 -0.08 -9.26
C GLU A 29 21.33 -1.42 -8.54
N VAL A 30 20.88 -1.50 -7.29
CA VAL A 30 21.01 -2.73 -6.48
C VAL A 30 19.86 -3.71 -6.69
N LEU A 31 18.86 -3.32 -7.46
CA LEU A 31 17.70 -4.16 -7.78
C LEU A 31 17.94 -4.96 -9.05
N SER A 32 17.49 -6.22 -9.08
CA SER A 32 17.43 -7.01 -10.31
C SER A 32 16.45 -6.39 -11.32
N PRO A 33 16.55 -6.72 -12.62
CA PRO A 33 15.57 -6.23 -13.61
C PRO A 33 14.12 -6.54 -13.26
N SER A 34 13.82 -7.73 -12.75
CA SER A 34 12.46 -8.10 -12.32
C SER A 34 12.00 -7.26 -11.14
N GLN A 35 12.87 -7.05 -10.14
CA GLN A 35 12.55 -6.21 -8.99
C GLN A 35 12.29 -4.76 -9.41
N GLN A 36 13.08 -4.22 -10.33
CA GLN A 36 12.86 -2.88 -10.87
C GLN A 36 11.51 -2.75 -11.56
N GLN A 37 11.13 -3.75 -12.34
CA GLN A 37 9.85 -3.76 -13.06
C GLN A 37 8.65 -3.66 -12.12
N TRP A 38 8.74 -4.24 -10.93
CA TRP A 38 7.66 -4.24 -9.95
C TRP A 38 7.76 -3.07 -8.98
N LEU A 39 8.90 -2.90 -8.32
CA LEU A 39 9.08 -1.88 -7.29
C LEU A 39 9.08 -0.46 -7.85
N LEU A 40 9.54 -0.27 -9.06
CA LEU A 40 9.65 1.03 -9.71
C LEU A 40 8.62 1.23 -10.84
N HIS A 41 7.62 0.36 -10.93
CA HIS A 41 6.56 0.48 -11.93
C HIS A 41 5.81 1.80 -11.78
N ARG A 42 5.73 2.56 -12.86
CA ARG A 42 5.16 3.92 -12.87
C ARG A 42 3.65 3.97 -13.11
N GLY A 43 3.09 2.93 -13.68
CA GLY A 43 1.66 2.81 -13.90
C GLY A 43 0.92 2.20 -12.71
N SER A 44 -0.29 1.75 -12.94
CA SER A 44 -1.09 1.06 -11.92
C SER A 44 -0.50 -0.32 -11.62
N LEU A 45 -0.08 -0.51 -10.37
CA LEU A 45 0.35 -1.82 -9.89
C LEU A 45 -0.78 -2.84 -9.98
N THR A 46 -2.00 -2.44 -9.64
CA THR A 46 -3.19 -3.29 -9.73
C THR A 46 -3.40 -3.82 -11.15
N GLN A 47 -3.30 -2.94 -12.14
CA GLN A 47 -3.44 -3.34 -13.55
C GLN A 47 -2.36 -4.34 -13.93
N LYS A 48 -1.11 -4.10 -13.54
CA LYS A 48 0.00 -5.01 -13.79
C LYS A 48 -0.21 -6.37 -13.13
N LEU A 49 -0.72 -6.39 -11.89
CA LEU A 49 -1.05 -7.63 -11.18
C LEU A 49 -2.15 -8.41 -11.91
N CYS A 50 -3.18 -7.73 -12.38
CA CYS A 50 -4.27 -8.36 -13.13
C CYS A 50 -3.79 -9.02 -14.43
N GLU A 51 -2.73 -8.50 -15.05
CA GLU A 51 -2.17 -9.07 -16.28
C GLU A 51 -1.45 -10.41 -16.03
N VAL A 52 -0.91 -10.63 -14.84
CA VAL A 52 -0.11 -11.83 -14.52
C VAL A 52 -0.85 -12.80 -13.59
N ALA A 53 -1.84 -12.36 -12.84
CA ALA A 53 -2.63 -13.21 -11.95
C ALA A 53 -3.65 -14.04 -12.73
N ILE A 54 -3.91 -15.24 -12.27
CA ILE A 54 -4.98 -16.10 -12.80
C ILE A 54 -6.32 -15.70 -12.19
N ASP A 55 -6.34 -15.41 -10.91
CA ASP A 55 -7.53 -15.05 -10.13
C ASP A 55 -7.23 -13.92 -9.17
N PHE A 56 -7.01 -12.72 -9.72
CA PHE A 56 -6.73 -11.53 -8.90
C PHE A 56 -7.93 -11.16 -8.04
N ASN A 57 -7.69 -11.02 -6.73
CA ASN A 57 -8.71 -10.56 -5.80
C ASN A 57 -8.13 -9.76 -4.65
N VAL A 58 -8.99 -9.03 -3.96
CA VAL A 58 -8.64 -8.18 -2.82
C VAL A 58 -9.34 -8.68 -1.57
N GLU A 59 -8.59 -8.87 -0.49
CA GLU A 59 -9.13 -9.15 0.83
C GLU A 59 -8.86 -7.96 1.75
N VAL A 60 -9.92 -7.38 2.31
CA VAL A 60 -9.80 -6.27 3.26
C VAL A 60 -9.35 -6.81 4.62
N VAL A 61 -8.24 -6.28 5.12
CA VAL A 61 -7.72 -6.62 6.45
C VAL A 61 -8.33 -5.71 7.50
N GLN A 62 -8.29 -4.40 7.28
CA GLN A 62 -8.97 -3.41 8.12
C GLN A 62 -9.19 -2.10 7.39
N GLU A 63 -10.20 -1.37 7.83
CA GLU A 63 -10.49 -0.01 7.42
C GLU A 63 -10.98 0.77 8.63
N GLN A 64 -10.37 1.94 8.89
CA GLN A 64 -10.76 2.79 10.01
C GLN A 64 -10.19 4.20 9.89
N TRP A 65 -10.82 5.13 10.58
CA TRP A 65 -10.23 6.44 10.83
C TRP A 65 -9.17 6.33 11.91
N ILE A 66 -8.00 6.93 11.65
CA ILE A 66 -6.93 7.05 12.63
C ILE A 66 -6.49 8.50 12.78
N ALA A 67 -5.95 8.83 13.96
CA ALA A 67 -5.25 10.09 14.17
C ALA A 67 -3.75 9.84 14.04
N LYS A 68 -3.10 10.55 13.11
CA LYS A 68 -1.64 10.50 12.99
C LYS A 68 -1.07 11.64 13.82
N ASN A 69 -0.43 11.31 14.93
CA ASN A 69 0.33 12.30 15.69
C ASN A 69 1.61 12.60 14.91
N SER A 70 1.69 13.78 14.30
CA SER A 70 2.98 14.27 13.86
C SER A 70 3.78 14.62 15.12
N GLN A 71 5.02 14.19 15.17
CA GLN A 71 5.94 14.52 16.27
C GLN A 71 6.29 16.01 16.33
N ASN A 72 5.81 16.80 15.39
CA ASN A 72 5.96 18.26 15.37
C ASN A 72 4.78 18.90 16.06
N MET A 73 5.06 19.58 17.15
CA MET A 73 4.14 20.13 18.15
C MET A 73 3.12 21.18 17.68
N THR A 74 3.06 21.48 16.40
CA THR A 74 2.07 22.40 15.82
C THR A 74 0.94 21.66 15.09
N ALA A 75 0.85 20.37 15.28
CA ALA A 75 -0.04 19.55 14.51
C ALA A 75 -1.50 19.73 14.91
N CYS A 76 -2.27 20.17 13.98
CA CYS A 76 -3.65 19.76 13.84
C CYS A 76 -3.69 18.24 13.96
N ASN A 77 -4.58 17.72 14.83
CA ASN A 77 -4.91 16.28 14.89
C ASN A 77 -5.60 15.91 13.58
N GLU A 78 -4.83 15.77 12.50
CA GLU A 78 -5.38 15.40 11.22
C GLU A 78 -5.77 13.92 11.26
N LYS A 79 -7.00 13.63 10.86
CA LYS A 79 -7.50 12.26 10.72
C LYS A 79 -7.17 11.75 9.35
N TYR A 80 -6.89 10.44 9.31
CA TYR A 80 -6.62 9.70 8.08
C TYR A 80 -7.55 8.51 7.98
N TRP A 81 -8.01 8.23 6.78
CA TRP A 81 -8.62 6.94 6.48
C TRP A 81 -7.50 5.94 6.24
N LEU A 82 -7.43 4.93 7.09
CA LEU A 82 -6.51 3.80 6.94
C LEU A 82 -7.25 2.66 6.25
N ARG A 83 -6.67 2.16 5.17
CA ARG A 83 -7.14 0.96 4.49
C ARG A 83 -5.98 -0.02 4.35
N GLU A 84 -6.13 -1.22 4.85
CA GLU A 84 -5.17 -2.30 4.68
C GLU A 84 -5.83 -3.48 3.98
N VAL A 85 -5.18 -3.96 2.93
CA VAL A 85 -5.69 -5.06 2.11
C VAL A 85 -4.58 -6.05 1.78
N LEU A 86 -4.97 -7.28 1.47
CA LEU A 86 -4.14 -8.25 0.76
C LEU A 86 -4.54 -8.26 -0.71
N LEU A 87 -3.55 -8.12 -1.58
CA LEU A 87 -3.71 -8.34 -3.01
C LEU A 87 -3.26 -9.78 -3.29
N LYS A 88 -4.15 -10.55 -3.88
CA LYS A 88 -4.02 -12.01 -3.94
C LYS A 88 -4.18 -12.54 -5.36
N ASP A 89 -3.58 -13.69 -5.61
CA ASP A 89 -3.94 -14.56 -6.74
C ASP A 89 -4.57 -15.84 -6.16
N GLY A 90 -5.88 -15.99 -6.36
CA GLY A 90 -6.64 -17.04 -5.70
C GLY A 90 -6.53 -16.95 -4.18
N THR A 91 -5.99 -17.98 -3.55
CA THR A 91 -5.75 -18.04 -2.09
C THR A 91 -4.34 -17.59 -1.70
N THR A 92 -3.48 -17.26 -2.66
CA THR A 92 -2.08 -16.89 -2.42
C THR A 92 -1.96 -15.40 -2.18
N ASN A 93 -1.41 -15.02 -1.04
CA ASN A 93 -1.16 -13.63 -0.69
C ASN A 93 0.10 -13.12 -1.40
N TRP A 94 -0.04 -12.12 -2.24
CA TRP A 94 1.07 -11.54 -2.98
C TRP A 94 1.59 -10.24 -2.37
N ILE A 95 0.70 -9.36 -1.97
CA ILE A 95 1.07 -8.03 -1.46
C ILE A 95 0.18 -7.65 -0.27
N PHE A 96 0.80 -7.13 0.77
CA PHE A 96 0.11 -6.41 1.83
C PHE A 96 0.21 -4.92 1.55
N ALA A 97 -0.92 -4.26 1.33
CA ALA A 97 -0.97 -2.85 0.97
C ALA A 97 -1.63 -2.03 2.07
N GLN A 98 -1.03 -0.87 2.37
CA GLN A 98 -1.54 0.08 3.33
C GLN A 98 -1.72 1.44 2.64
N THR A 99 -2.94 1.96 2.66
CA THR A 99 -3.29 3.27 2.12
C THR A 99 -3.67 4.21 3.26
N LEU A 100 -3.09 5.40 3.25
CA LEU A 100 -3.43 6.49 4.16
C LEU A 100 -3.96 7.67 3.36
N VAL A 101 -5.21 8.03 3.62
CA VAL A 101 -5.87 9.14 2.91
C VAL A 101 -6.28 10.21 3.93
N PRO A 102 -5.70 11.42 3.84
CA PRO A 102 -6.10 12.51 4.73
C PRO A 102 -7.61 12.79 4.64
N LYS A 103 -8.20 13.22 5.75
CA LYS A 103 -9.63 13.56 5.81
C LYS A 103 -10.01 14.58 4.74
N SER A 104 -9.18 15.60 4.54
CA SER A 104 -9.40 16.60 3.49
C SER A 104 -9.47 15.98 2.08
N THR A 105 -8.65 14.98 1.80
CA THR A 105 -8.67 14.26 0.52
C THR A 105 -9.96 13.44 0.38
N ILE A 106 -10.38 12.74 1.43
CA ILE A 106 -11.65 11.98 1.43
C ILE A 106 -12.82 12.91 1.12
N GLU A 107 -12.90 14.06 1.83
CA GLU A 107 -14.04 14.98 1.71
C GLU A 107 -14.12 15.66 0.35
N ASN A 108 -13.00 15.92 -0.31
CA ASN A 108 -12.96 16.71 -1.54
C ASN A 108 -12.94 15.89 -2.82
N ILE A 109 -12.20 14.77 -2.85
CA ILE A 109 -11.98 14.01 -4.09
C ILE A 109 -12.11 12.50 -3.97
N ALA A 110 -12.13 11.96 -2.77
CA ALA A 110 -12.03 10.51 -2.54
C ALA A 110 -13.18 9.97 -1.67
N GLN A 111 -14.38 10.55 -1.80
CA GLN A 111 -15.57 10.11 -1.04
C GLN A 111 -15.91 8.64 -1.26
N ASN A 112 -15.53 8.08 -2.39
CA ASN A 112 -15.74 6.68 -2.75
C ASN A 112 -14.79 5.72 -2.00
N VAL A 113 -13.63 6.18 -1.53
CA VAL A 113 -12.61 5.30 -0.95
C VAL A 113 -13.12 4.50 0.26
N PRO A 114 -13.84 5.09 1.23
CA PRO A 114 -14.41 4.31 2.33
C PRO A 114 -15.50 3.30 1.90
N LYS A 115 -15.94 3.34 0.66
CA LYS A 115 -17.01 2.49 0.11
C LYS A 115 -16.53 1.48 -0.92
N LEU A 116 -15.20 1.35 -1.10
CA LEU A 116 -14.64 0.46 -2.13
C LEU A 116 -14.93 -1.02 -1.87
N GLY A 117 -15.10 -1.44 -0.62
CA GLY A 117 -15.23 -2.85 -0.31
C GLY A 117 -14.00 -3.63 -0.78
N ASN A 118 -14.19 -4.66 -1.58
CA ASN A 118 -13.11 -5.48 -2.14
C ASN A 118 -12.55 -4.96 -3.47
N GLU A 119 -12.93 -3.76 -3.88
CA GLU A 119 -12.36 -3.15 -5.08
C GLU A 119 -10.98 -2.57 -4.78
N PRO A 120 -9.98 -2.77 -5.67
CA PRO A 120 -8.65 -2.19 -5.45
C PRO A 120 -8.66 -0.68 -5.66
N ILE A 121 -8.01 0.04 -4.76
CA ILE A 121 -7.92 1.51 -4.84
C ILE A 121 -7.12 1.98 -6.08
N GLY A 122 -6.17 1.15 -6.54
CA GLY A 122 -5.29 1.52 -7.64
C GLY A 122 -6.03 1.80 -8.95
N LEU A 123 -7.09 1.07 -9.24
CA LEU A 123 -7.89 1.30 -10.46
C LEU A 123 -8.56 2.67 -10.43
N TRP A 124 -9.17 3.03 -9.30
CA TRP A 124 -9.75 4.36 -9.13
C TRP A 124 -8.68 5.44 -9.17
N LEU A 125 -7.59 5.27 -8.42
CA LEU A 125 -6.52 6.27 -8.32
C LEU A 125 -5.97 6.63 -9.69
N PHE A 126 -5.58 5.63 -10.49
CA PHE A 126 -4.96 5.87 -11.79
C PHE A 126 -5.96 6.37 -12.84
N SER A 127 -7.26 6.14 -12.67
CA SER A 127 -8.30 6.76 -13.52
C SER A 127 -8.38 8.29 -13.33
N GLN A 128 -7.85 8.81 -12.21
CA GLN A 128 -7.85 10.24 -11.89
C GLN A 128 -6.62 10.98 -12.41
N ASN A 129 -5.72 10.32 -13.15
CA ASN A 129 -4.46 10.88 -13.60
C ASN A 129 -3.65 11.54 -12.47
N PRO A 130 -3.29 10.78 -11.43
CA PRO A 130 -2.59 11.35 -10.28
C PRO A 130 -1.18 11.79 -10.66
N LEU A 131 -0.71 12.85 -10.00
CA LEU A 131 0.70 13.21 -10.02
C LEU A 131 1.41 12.38 -8.95
N ARG A 132 2.38 11.57 -9.36
CA ARG A 132 3.23 10.86 -8.41
C ARG A 132 4.31 11.81 -7.89
N LYS A 133 4.25 12.12 -6.60
CA LYS A 133 5.24 12.97 -5.92
C LYS A 133 6.51 12.21 -5.57
N THR A 134 6.36 11.00 -5.06
CA THR A 134 7.49 10.14 -4.67
C THR A 134 7.21 8.70 -5.03
N LEU A 135 8.29 7.96 -5.30
CA LEU A 135 8.28 6.51 -5.36
C LEU A 135 9.61 6.03 -4.78
N GLU A 136 9.52 5.34 -3.66
CA GLU A 136 10.65 4.83 -2.92
C GLU A 136 10.49 3.34 -2.67
N TRP A 137 11.59 2.65 -2.46
CA TRP A 137 11.58 1.23 -2.13
C TRP A 137 12.49 0.95 -0.93
N THR A 138 12.32 -0.20 -0.34
CA THR A 138 13.19 -0.70 0.73
C THR A 138 13.23 -2.22 0.70
N GLN A 139 14.27 -2.79 1.29
CA GLN A 139 14.33 -4.20 1.62
C GLN A 139 14.37 -4.34 3.14
N ALA A 140 13.39 -5.06 3.70
CA ALA A 140 13.33 -5.33 5.13
C ALA A 140 14.40 -6.33 5.58
N GLU A 141 14.65 -6.41 6.88
CA GLU A 141 15.60 -7.38 7.47
C GLU A 141 15.23 -8.83 7.13
N ASN A 142 13.95 -9.15 7.00
CA ASN A 142 13.46 -10.46 6.57
C ASN A 142 13.65 -10.75 5.09
N GLY A 143 14.24 -9.82 4.32
CA GLY A 143 14.49 -9.96 2.88
C GLY A 143 13.34 -9.52 1.98
N LEU A 144 12.17 -9.20 2.51
CA LEU A 144 11.03 -8.76 1.71
C LEU A 144 11.22 -7.33 1.22
N PHE A 145 10.76 -7.08 -0.01
CA PHE A 145 10.79 -5.75 -0.60
C PHE A 145 9.47 -5.03 -0.39
N ALA A 146 9.55 -3.72 -0.19
CA ALA A 146 8.40 -2.84 -0.12
C ALA A 146 8.61 -1.60 -0.97
N ARG A 147 7.52 -0.96 -1.38
CA ARG A 147 7.56 0.33 -2.04
C ARG A 147 6.57 1.29 -1.37
N ARG A 148 6.83 2.58 -1.53
CA ARG A 148 6.02 3.65 -0.98
C ARG A 148 5.85 4.74 -2.04
N GLY A 149 4.62 5.12 -2.31
CA GLY A 149 4.30 6.20 -3.22
C GLY A 149 3.40 7.24 -2.58
N VAL A 150 3.68 8.51 -2.82
CA VAL A 150 2.79 9.62 -2.50
C VAL A 150 2.22 10.16 -3.80
N TYR A 151 0.90 10.28 -3.84
CA TYR A 151 0.15 10.71 -5.04
C TYR A 151 -0.65 11.96 -4.71
N GLU A 152 -0.86 12.78 -5.73
CA GLU A 152 -1.63 14.01 -5.61
C GLU A 152 -2.64 14.11 -6.75
N ILE A 153 -3.88 14.45 -6.42
CA ILE A 153 -4.96 14.71 -7.35
C ILE A 153 -5.55 16.09 -7.00
N ASN A 154 -5.46 17.05 -7.92
CA ASN A 154 -5.99 18.39 -7.70
C ASN A 154 -5.52 19.05 -6.39
N GLY A 155 -4.27 18.83 -6.00
CA GLY A 155 -3.70 19.36 -4.77
C GLY A 155 -3.98 18.56 -3.51
N PHE A 156 -4.74 17.47 -3.60
CA PHE A 156 -5.03 16.57 -2.48
C PHE A 156 -4.17 15.32 -2.55
N SER A 157 -3.53 14.95 -1.44
CA SER A 157 -2.57 13.85 -1.41
C SER A 157 -3.12 12.58 -0.77
N LEU A 158 -2.49 11.47 -1.09
CA LEU A 158 -2.62 10.18 -0.40
C LEU A 158 -1.32 9.39 -0.52
N GLU A 159 -1.12 8.44 0.40
CA GLU A 159 0.07 7.60 0.44
C GLU A 159 -0.32 6.12 0.36
N ILE A 160 0.41 5.36 -0.45
CA ILE A 160 0.26 3.91 -0.55
C ILE A 160 1.61 3.25 -0.30
N LYS A 161 1.62 2.28 0.61
CA LYS A 161 2.75 1.40 0.89
C LYS A 161 2.37 -0.02 0.55
N GLU A 162 3.26 -0.74 -0.09
CA GLU A 162 3.00 -2.10 -0.56
C GLU A 162 4.20 -2.98 -0.23
N LEU A 163 3.96 -4.04 0.55
CA LEU A 163 4.94 -5.05 0.92
C LEU A 163 4.72 -6.29 0.04
N PHE A 164 5.75 -6.64 -0.74
CA PHE A 164 5.74 -7.83 -1.59
C PHE A 164 6.06 -9.03 -0.72
N LEU A 165 5.10 -9.95 -0.61
CA LEU A 165 5.19 -11.11 0.27
C LEU A 165 6.01 -12.24 -0.36
N GLU A 166 6.32 -13.25 0.43
CA GLU A 166 7.22 -14.36 0.05
C GLU A 166 6.77 -15.09 -1.21
N SER A 167 5.47 -15.23 -1.41
CA SER A 167 4.90 -15.96 -2.55
C SER A 167 4.74 -15.09 -3.81
N PHE A 168 5.18 -13.83 -3.78
CA PHE A 168 5.11 -12.98 -4.96
C PHE A 168 6.11 -13.43 -6.03
N PRO A 169 5.68 -13.69 -7.28
CA PRO A 169 6.52 -14.38 -8.25
C PRO A 169 7.52 -13.49 -9.00
N TYR A 170 7.48 -12.20 -8.93
CA TYR A 170 8.36 -11.26 -9.67
C TYR A 170 8.53 -11.59 -11.17
N LEU A 171 7.44 -11.87 -11.83
CA LEU A 171 7.43 -12.27 -13.26
C LEU A 171 7.63 -11.10 -14.21
#